data_2ba959929cc6aaf4b4b123c37c965a8a
#
_entry.id   2ba959929cc6aaf4b4b123c37c965a8a
#
_cell.length_a   1.000
_cell.length_b   1.000
_cell.length_c   1.000
_cell.angle_alpha   90.00
_cell.angle_beta   90.00
_cell.angle_gamma   90.00
#
_symmetry.space_group_name_H-M   'P 1'
#
loop_
_entity.id
_entity.type
_entity.pdbx_description
1 polymer ?
#
loop_
_entity_poly.entity_id
_entity_poly.type
_entity_poly.pdbx_seq_one_letter_code
_entity_poly.pdbx_strand_id
1 'polypeptide(L)'
;MTSQAAASTPPDHAVEDETNHFYLLREKSAHITKAARSATIANILAPMLCIPMFKDEVRPSNLGFWLGYMFIMVMIRTWMIFKLEHEAEKIEDPQRNLNIVTVAVGIVGFGWGLGWILMAPDLLMVNRMIYVYMTTAAMISSMFAYSVNTTTFYAFTLPIMIPSLSTVLWSIEIFPWPFSVGLASLYIVVLSIARNFSKIFENSVKLRFRNERLYQELATERDQSIAANVAKSKFIAVASHDLRQPMHAVNVYLELFNPENLPALEKKSLTKIKNSITALNAMFDSLLNISKLDADVMQVSQRVFRLEELANTIRDLFETKAQNKGLTFRIHAPNVLVHGDKLLLQQIISNLASNAIQYTEGGSIEVKFDIVKDCLSIEVSDTGCGIHAVEQQQIFNQFFRSDRTRALHDGLGLGLSIVKRLCDLIGADIQVSSQMEQGSQFVVQTPFAVSTHAEEKPPTTTAFRPTNTHHSLIGKYIAVIEDNPIIAEAYKHTLASKGAHVLVLSEHAQELDRQLETLDQIDCILCDFRLSQTTGDLLIEKIRESYNKEIPAIIVTADTSPSHINLFTNLNVQVLHKPVSFQAIAQVIEKIMATS
;
A
#
# COMPACT_ATOMS: atom_id res chain seq x y z
N MET A 1 34.59 37.22 14.35
CA MET A 1 34.06 37.26 15.73
C MET A 1 32.71 37.92 15.70
N THR A 2 31.64 37.16 15.62
CA THR A 2 30.28 37.55 16.03
C THR A 2 29.56 36.24 16.39
N SER A 3 29.54 35.99 17.70
CA SER A 3 28.83 34.90 18.33
C SER A 3 27.33 35.21 18.25
N GLN A 4 26.60 34.46 17.41
CA GLN A 4 25.15 34.35 17.55
C GLN A 4 24.87 33.35 18.66
N ALA A 5 24.34 33.86 19.77
CA ALA A 5 23.80 33.08 20.84
C ALA A 5 22.61 32.25 20.29
N ALA A 6 22.79 30.97 20.18
CA ALA A 6 21.71 30.01 19.93
C ALA A 6 20.77 30.08 21.15
N ALA A 7 19.57 30.58 20.96
CA ALA A 7 18.48 30.41 21.92
C ALA A 7 18.26 28.93 22.09
N SER A 8 18.58 28.40 23.26
CA SER A 8 18.31 27.01 23.63
C SER A 8 16.81 26.81 23.64
N THR A 9 16.30 26.11 22.64
CA THR A 9 14.97 25.48 22.71
C THR A 9 14.92 24.61 23.97
N PRO A 10 13.87 24.71 24.78
CA PRO A 10 13.74 23.82 25.94
C PRO A 10 13.77 22.36 25.47
N PRO A 11 14.37 21.44 26.25
CA PRO A 11 14.44 20.06 25.86
C PRO A 11 13.02 19.54 25.60
N ASP A 12 12.83 18.82 24.51
CA ASP A 12 11.54 18.27 24.05
C ASP A 12 10.71 17.58 25.15
N HIS A 13 11.39 17.03 26.16
CA HIS A 13 10.77 16.41 27.34
C HIS A 13 9.97 17.39 28.23
N ALA A 14 10.34 18.65 28.34
CA ALA A 14 9.63 19.60 29.20
C ALA A 14 8.30 20.04 28.56
N VAL A 15 8.27 20.25 27.26
CA VAL A 15 7.05 20.58 26.50
C VAL A 15 6.10 19.39 26.46
N GLU A 16 6.64 18.18 26.39
CA GLU A 16 5.86 16.94 26.41
C GLU A 16 5.20 16.70 27.77
N ASP A 17 5.89 16.96 28.87
CA ASP A 17 5.33 16.82 30.21
C ASP A 17 4.22 17.86 30.49
N GLU A 18 4.36 19.11 30.04
CA GLU A 18 3.32 20.13 30.16
C GLU A 18 2.05 19.75 29.36
N THR A 19 2.22 19.27 28.15
CA THR A 19 1.10 18.85 27.29
C THR A 19 0.36 17.65 27.90
N ASN A 20 1.09 16.66 28.38
CA ASN A 20 0.53 15.49 29.06
C ASN A 20 -0.21 15.86 30.35
N HIS A 21 0.34 16.82 31.13
CA HIS A 21 -0.27 17.32 32.35
C HIS A 21 -1.58 18.08 32.06
N PHE A 22 -1.59 18.94 31.06
CA PHE A 22 -2.79 19.66 30.62
C PHE A 22 -3.91 18.72 30.20
N TYR A 23 -3.57 17.71 29.41
CA TYR A 23 -4.53 16.70 28.93
C TYR A 23 -5.12 15.88 30.11
N LEU A 24 -4.28 15.46 31.03
CA LEU A 24 -4.71 14.74 32.24
C LEU A 24 -5.68 15.58 33.10
N LEU A 25 -5.39 16.86 33.32
CA LEU A 25 -6.28 17.78 34.06
C LEU A 25 -7.62 17.96 33.34
N ARG A 26 -7.61 18.07 32.04
CA ARG A 26 -8.83 18.21 31.22
C ARG A 26 -9.73 16.96 31.35
N GLU A 27 -9.15 15.77 31.23
CA GLU A 27 -9.88 14.50 31.37
C GLU A 27 -10.43 14.32 32.81
N LYS A 28 -9.62 14.63 33.83
CA LYS A 28 -10.08 14.63 35.23
C LYS A 28 -11.25 15.58 35.45
N SER A 29 -11.15 16.79 34.97
CA SER A 29 -12.21 17.81 35.10
C SER A 29 -13.49 17.37 34.41
N ALA A 30 -13.40 16.87 33.18
CA ALA A 30 -14.56 16.38 32.41
C ALA A 30 -15.26 15.20 33.11
N HIS A 31 -14.47 14.22 33.57
CA HIS A 31 -15.01 13.05 34.28
C HIS A 31 -15.76 13.45 35.54
N ILE A 32 -15.14 14.29 36.41
CA ILE A 32 -15.73 14.69 37.68
C ILE A 32 -16.98 15.55 37.46
N THR A 33 -16.96 16.47 36.49
CA THR A 33 -18.13 17.30 36.15
C THR A 33 -19.32 16.44 35.75
N LYS A 34 -19.10 15.46 34.86
CA LYS A 34 -20.13 14.50 34.43
C LYS A 34 -20.65 13.67 35.60
N ALA A 35 -19.77 13.15 36.44
CA ALA A 35 -20.12 12.36 37.59
C ALA A 35 -20.89 13.19 38.64
N ALA A 36 -20.46 14.42 38.88
CA ALA A 36 -21.13 15.33 39.81
C ALA A 36 -22.56 15.66 39.36
N ARG A 37 -22.80 15.82 38.05
CA ARG A 37 -24.13 15.99 37.50
C ARG A 37 -25.02 14.78 37.78
N SER A 38 -24.53 13.59 37.52
CA SER A 38 -25.29 12.34 37.76
C SER A 38 -25.67 12.15 39.24
N ALA A 39 -24.81 12.60 40.16
CA ALA A 39 -25.04 12.52 41.59
C ALA A 39 -26.08 13.56 42.13
N THR A 40 -26.57 14.49 41.32
CA THR A 40 -27.49 15.57 41.79
C THR A 40 -28.80 14.99 42.34
N ILE A 41 -29.39 14.04 41.64
CA ILE A 41 -30.67 13.42 42.07
C ILE A 41 -30.49 12.71 43.42
N ALA A 42 -29.42 11.94 43.60
CA ALA A 42 -29.12 11.24 44.81
C ALA A 42 -28.91 12.20 46.00
N ASN A 43 -28.24 13.33 45.77
CA ASN A 43 -28.01 14.36 46.80
C ASN A 43 -29.28 15.17 47.18
N ILE A 44 -30.36 15.13 46.41
CA ILE A 44 -31.67 15.67 46.75
C ILE A 44 -32.49 14.63 47.51
N LEU A 45 -32.57 13.41 46.98
CA LEU A 45 -33.43 12.37 47.51
C LEU A 45 -32.94 11.82 48.87
N ALA A 46 -31.63 11.62 49.05
CA ALA A 46 -31.13 11.03 50.27
C ALA A 46 -31.38 11.88 51.53
N PRO A 47 -31.18 13.21 51.57
CA PRO A 47 -31.61 14.05 52.70
C PRO A 47 -33.13 14.02 52.92
N MET A 48 -33.97 13.94 51.85
CA MET A 48 -35.43 13.85 52.02
C MET A 48 -35.85 12.57 52.70
N LEU A 49 -35.16 11.46 52.50
CA LEU A 49 -35.42 10.20 53.20
C LEU A 49 -35.14 10.28 54.69
N CYS A 50 -34.34 11.23 55.14
CA CYS A 50 -34.07 11.47 56.58
C CYS A 50 -35.27 12.07 57.32
N ILE A 51 -36.18 12.77 56.63
CA ILE A 51 -37.32 13.44 57.24
C ILE A 51 -38.24 12.46 57.96
N PRO A 52 -38.85 11.43 57.34
CA PRO A 52 -39.76 10.51 58.02
C PRO A 52 -39.03 9.69 59.11
N MET A 53 -37.71 9.50 58.99
CA MET A 53 -36.94 8.70 59.94
C MET A 53 -36.55 9.47 61.19
N PHE A 54 -36.31 10.78 61.12
CA PHE A 54 -35.71 11.55 62.22
C PHE A 54 -36.64 12.65 62.77
N LYS A 55 -37.81 12.91 62.18
CA LYS A 55 -38.70 14.01 62.55
C LYS A 55 -39.20 13.96 64.01
N ASP A 56 -39.31 12.72 64.59
CA ASP A 56 -39.85 12.54 65.95
C ASP A 56 -38.75 12.52 67.03
N GLU A 57 -37.49 12.46 66.62
CA GLU A 57 -36.33 12.41 67.56
C GLU A 57 -35.53 13.70 67.53
N VAL A 58 -35.32 14.31 66.34
CA VAL A 58 -34.48 15.48 66.17
C VAL A 58 -35.31 16.77 66.36
N ARG A 59 -34.76 17.75 67.00
CA ARG A 59 -35.36 19.08 67.13
C ARG A 59 -35.74 19.65 65.75
N PRO A 60 -37.00 20.06 65.53
CA PRO A 60 -37.44 20.56 64.24
C PRO A 60 -36.58 21.70 63.68
N SER A 61 -36.00 22.55 64.52
CA SER A 61 -35.08 23.62 64.13
C SER A 61 -33.78 23.07 63.52
N ASN A 62 -33.17 22.01 64.08
CA ASN A 62 -31.94 21.42 63.61
C ASN A 62 -32.15 20.67 62.30
N LEU A 63 -33.22 19.89 62.22
CA LEU A 63 -33.61 19.15 60.98
C LEU A 63 -33.93 20.13 59.86
N GLY A 64 -34.73 21.16 60.12
CA GLY A 64 -35.10 22.17 59.16
C GLY A 64 -33.90 22.98 58.66
N PHE A 65 -33.01 23.41 59.56
CA PHE A 65 -31.76 24.09 59.20
C PHE A 65 -30.86 23.23 58.31
N TRP A 66 -30.63 21.95 58.68
CA TRP A 66 -29.84 21.04 57.92
C TRP A 66 -30.42 20.78 56.50
N LEU A 67 -31.71 20.52 56.40
CA LEU A 67 -32.39 20.31 55.13
C LEU A 67 -32.34 21.55 54.22
N GLY A 68 -32.54 22.76 54.80
CA GLY A 68 -32.41 24.03 54.12
C GLY A 68 -30.99 24.24 53.58
N TYR A 69 -29.99 23.95 54.42
CA TYR A 69 -28.58 24.00 53.99
C TYR A 69 -28.31 23.06 52.82
N MET A 70 -28.69 21.77 52.97
CA MET A 70 -28.49 20.75 51.93
C MET A 70 -29.13 21.18 50.59
N PHE A 71 -30.37 21.65 50.65
CA PHE A 71 -31.08 22.09 49.47
C PHE A 71 -30.38 23.23 48.77
N ILE A 72 -30.01 24.29 49.51
CA ILE A 72 -29.30 25.46 48.96
C ILE A 72 -27.95 25.04 48.36
N MET A 73 -27.16 24.22 49.07
CA MET A 73 -25.85 23.82 48.61
C MET A 73 -25.87 22.91 47.37
N VAL A 74 -26.85 22.02 47.30
CA VAL A 74 -27.07 21.20 46.10
C VAL A 74 -27.46 22.07 44.90
N MET A 75 -28.31 23.12 45.11
CA MET A 75 -28.65 24.06 44.07
C MET A 75 -27.46 24.89 43.58
N ILE A 76 -26.66 25.41 44.52
CA ILE A 76 -25.40 26.16 44.20
C ILE A 76 -24.44 25.25 43.41
N ARG A 77 -24.23 24.00 43.89
CA ARG A 77 -23.39 23.04 43.21
C ARG A 77 -23.91 22.76 41.79
N THR A 78 -25.21 22.51 41.62
CA THR A 78 -25.79 22.21 40.31
C THR A 78 -25.62 23.39 39.36
N TRP A 79 -25.84 24.62 39.84
CA TRP A 79 -25.59 25.84 39.08
C TRP A 79 -24.12 25.98 38.67
N MET A 80 -23.17 25.74 39.59
CA MET A 80 -21.74 25.81 39.30
C MET A 80 -21.34 24.80 38.21
N ILE A 81 -21.85 23.54 38.30
CA ILE A 81 -21.57 22.50 37.33
C ILE A 81 -22.16 22.85 35.97
N PHE A 82 -23.41 23.30 35.93
CA PHE A 82 -24.08 23.72 34.69
C PHE A 82 -23.33 24.86 33.99
N LYS A 83 -22.87 25.85 34.74
CA LYS A 83 -22.07 26.97 34.24
C LYS A 83 -20.76 26.45 33.61
N LEU A 84 -20.07 25.53 34.27
CA LEU A 84 -18.85 24.92 33.74
C LEU A 84 -19.08 24.11 32.47
N GLU A 85 -20.18 23.38 32.35
CA GLU A 85 -20.52 22.63 31.13
C GLU A 85 -20.82 23.57 29.95
N HIS A 86 -21.49 24.70 30.20
CA HIS A 86 -21.82 25.65 29.16
C HIS A 86 -20.61 26.47 28.66
N GLU A 87 -19.64 26.67 29.54
CA GLU A 87 -18.38 27.36 29.21
C GLU A 87 -17.28 26.37 28.76
N ALA A 88 -17.53 25.07 28.71
CA ALA A 88 -16.53 24.01 28.48
C ALA A 88 -15.76 24.17 27.16
N GLU A 89 -16.35 24.76 26.12
CA GLU A 89 -15.67 25.01 24.84
C GLU A 89 -14.67 26.19 24.87
N LYS A 90 -14.77 27.06 25.91
CA LYS A 90 -13.95 28.27 26.03
C LYS A 90 -12.85 28.17 27.08
N ILE A 91 -12.63 26.99 27.66
CA ILE A 91 -11.82 26.90 28.87
C ILE A 91 -10.33 26.78 28.53
N GLU A 92 -9.60 27.81 28.83
CA GLU A 92 -8.15 27.88 28.71
C GLU A 92 -7.40 27.20 29.90
N ASP A 93 -8.05 27.08 31.08
CA ASP A 93 -7.41 26.53 32.29
C ASP A 93 -8.20 25.37 32.94
N PRO A 94 -7.82 24.09 32.65
CA PRO A 94 -8.45 22.91 33.24
C PRO A 94 -8.27 22.81 34.76
N GLN A 95 -7.19 23.37 35.32
CA GLN A 95 -6.94 23.36 36.76
C GLN A 95 -7.94 24.21 37.51
N ARG A 96 -8.27 25.37 36.97
CA ARG A 96 -9.29 26.26 37.53
C ARG A 96 -10.65 25.57 37.60
N ASN A 97 -11.00 24.84 36.56
CA ASN A 97 -12.26 24.10 36.54
C ASN A 97 -12.30 22.99 37.58
N LEU A 98 -11.22 22.25 37.68
CA LEU A 98 -11.09 21.18 38.68
C LEU A 98 -11.21 21.76 40.10
N ASN A 99 -10.66 22.93 40.38
CA ASN A 99 -10.77 23.61 41.65
C ASN A 99 -12.22 24.04 41.94
N ILE A 100 -12.93 24.59 40.94
CA ILE A 100 -14.35 24.99 41.09
C ILE A 100 -15.22 23.78 41.40
N VAL A 101 -15.04 22.66 40.66
CA VAL A 101 -15.79 21.43 40.91
C VAL A 101 -15.43 20.85 42.28
N THR A 102 -14.18 20.91 42.70
CA THR A 102 -13.75 20.46 44.04
C THR A 102 -14.46 21.22 45.13
N VAL A 103 -14.55 22.55 45.02
CA VAL A 103 -15.31 23.38 45.98
C VAL A 103 -16.81 23.03 45.93
N ALA A 104 -17.38 22.95 44.74
CA ALA A 104 -18.80 22.62 44.54
C ALA A 104 -19.19 21.25 45.14
N VAL A 105 -18.31 20.29 45.08
CA VAL A 105 -18.51 18.94 45.68
C VAL A 105 -18.28 18.97 47.19
N GLY A 106 -17.27 19.71 47.63
CA GLY A 106 -16.89 19.83 49.04
C GLY A 106 -17.98 20.44 49.92
N ILE A 107 -18.71 21.49 49.41
CA ILE A 107 -19.81 22.11 50.17
C ILE A 107 -20.97 21.15 50.44
N VAL A 108 -21.21 20.17 49.56
CA VAL A 108 -22.23 19.15 49.79
C VAL A 108 -21.70 18.09 50.81
N GLY A 109 -20.43 17.68 50.73
CA GLY A 109 -19.78 16.83 51.72
C GLY A 109 -19.81 17.44 53.11
N PHE A 110 -19.55 18.75 53.23
CA PHE A 110 -19.68 19.50 54.46
C PHE A 110 -21.12 19.45 55.03
N GLY A 111 -22.12 19.56 54.19
CA GLY A 111 -23.53 19.42 54.60
C GLY A 111 -23.86 18.09 55.23
N TRP A 112 -23.38 17.00 54.66
CA TRP A 112 -23.52 15.66 55.29
C TRP A 112 -22.82 15.58 56.63
N GLY A 113 -21.59 16.14 56.78
CA GLY A 113 -20.87 16.23 58.04
C GLY A 113 -21.55 17.11 59.07
N LEU A 114 -22.13 18.25 58.66
CA LEU A 114 -22.91 19.13 59.50
C LEU A 114 -24.15 18.42 60.11
N GLY A 115 -24.78 17.54 59.37
CA GLY A 115 -25.86 16.68 59.84
C GLY A 115 -25.45 15.84 61.05
N TRP A 116 -24.22 15.31 61.08
CA TRP A 116 -23.70 14.61 62.24
C TRP A 116 -23.65 15.48 63.46
N ILE A 117 -23.18 16.72 63.34
CA ILE A 117 -23.02 17.66 64.46
C ILE A 117 -24.39 18.07 65.00
N LEU A 118 -25.36 18.33 64.10
CA LEU A 118 -26.67 18.89 64.48
C LEU A 118 -27.67 17.82 64.97
N MET A 119 -27.62 16.59 64.41
CA MET A 119 -28.67 15.60 64.62
C MET A 119 -28.23 14.44 65.52
N ALA A 120 -26.96 14.01 65.44
CA ALA A 120 -26.50 12.82 66.19
C ALA A 120 -26.73 12.87 67.69
N PRO A 121 -26.66 14.04 68.40
CA PRO A 121 -26.95 14.08 69.84
C PRO A 121 -28.38 13.70 70.17
N ASP A 122 -29.34 14.05 69.33
CA ASP A 122 -30.75 13.84 69.54
C ASP A 122 -31.26 12.45 69.11
N LEU A 123 -30.53 11.75 68.20
CA LEU A 123 -30.93 10.47 67.62
C LEU A 123 -30.79 9.29 68.57
N LEU A 124 -31.75 8.40 68.60
CA LEU A 124 -31.67 7.09 69.23
C LEU A 124 -30.65 6.19 68.49
N MET A 125 -30.18 5.15 69.19
CA MET A 125 -29.11 4.26 68.68
C MET A 125 -29.39 3.71 67.29
N VAL A 126 -30.61 3.25 67.04
CA VAL A 126 -30.97 2.69 65.72
C VAL A 126 -30.86 3.72 64.60
N ASN A 127 -31.38 4.92 64.83
CA ASN A 127 -31.37 6.00 63.84
C ASN A 127 -29.96 6.59 63.66
N ARG A 128 -29.12 6.56 64.69
CA ARG A 128 -27.66 6.86 64.54
C ARG A 128 -26.98 5.86 63.64
N MET A 129 -27.21 4.54 63.78
CA MET A 129 -26.69 3.51 62.90
C MET A 129 -27.16 3.67 61.48
N ILE A 130 -28.42 4.00 61.26
CA ILE A 130 -28.96 4.28 59.93
C ILE A 130 -28.22 5.47 59.30
N TYR A 131 -27.99 6.56 60.08
CA TYR A 131 -27.26 7.74 59.56
C TYR A 131 -25.79 7.41 59.24
N VAL A 132 -25.10 6.59 60.06
CA VAL A 132 -23.75 6.03 59.75
C VAL A 132 -23.80 5.31 58.40
N TYR A 133 -24.77 4.43 58.21
CA TYR A 133 -24.92 3.66 57.01
C TYR A 133 -25.14 4.56 55.78
N MET A 134 -26.07 5.53 55.85
CA MET A 134 -26.36 6.45 54.77
C MET A 134 -25.15 7.30 54.38
N THR A 135 -24.44 7.85 55.32
CA THR A 135 -23.23 8.68 55.06
C THR A 135 -22.07 7.84 54.55
N THR A 136 -21.93 6.62 55.03
CA THR A 136 -20.91 5.67 54.51
C THR A 136 -21.25 5.23 53.10
N ALA A 137 -22.50 4.97 52.78
CA ALA A 137 -22.98 4.66 51.44
C ALA A 137 -22.71 5.83 50.46
N ALA A 138 -22.97 7.09 50.90
CA ALA A 138 -22.67 8.27 50.13
C ALA A 138 -21.15 8.41 49.84
N MET A 139 -20.30 8.09 50.84
CA MET A 139 -18.84 8.08 50.65
C MET A 139 -18.38 7.00 49.67
N ILE A 140 -18.88 5.78 49.76
CA ILE A 140 -18.55 4.68 48.82
C ILE A 140 -19.00 5.05 47.39
N SER A 141 -20.22 5.61 47.25
CA SER A 141 -20.71 6.09 45.96
C SER A 141 -19.84 7.20 45.39
N SER A 142 -19.36 8.11 46.24
CA SER A 142 -18.49 9.22 45.84
C SER A 142 -17.11 8.75 45.37
N MET A 143 -16.67 7.56 45.77
CA MET A 143 -15.41 6.97 45.35
C MET A 143 -15.37 6.80 43.81
N PHE A 144 -16.43 6.28 43.21
CA PHE A 144 -16.51 6.10 41.77
C PHE A 144 -16.64 7.42 41.02
N ALA A 145 -17.23 8.43 41.64
CA ALA A 145 -17.48 9.74 41.02
C ALA A 145 -16.25 10.67 41.08
N TYR A 146 -15.57 10.72 42.24
CA TYR A 146 -14.62 11.78 42.54
C TYR A 146 -13.19 11.30 42.76
N SER A 147 -12.92 10.01 42.92
CA SER A 147 -11.57 9.49 43.22
C SER A 147 -10.56 9.66 42.07
N VAL A 148 -11.04 9.99 40.87
CA VAL A 148 -10.18 10.40 39.73
C VAL A 148 -9.25 11.56 40.13
N ASN A 149 -9.73 12.50 40.97
CA ASN A 149 -8.92 13.49 41.65
C ASN A 149 -9.01 13.34 43.15
N THR A 150 -7.92 12.92 43.77
CA THR A 150 -7.86 12.68 45.22
C THR A 150 -8.27 13.90 46.04
N THR A 151 -7.93 15.11 45.60
CA THR A 151 -8.32 16.35 46.29
C THR A 151 -9.84 16.53 46.32
N THR A 152 -10.53 16.30 45.20
CA THR A 152 -11.99 16.39 45.12
C THR A 152 -12.67 15.32 45.97
N PHE A 153 -12.12 14.10 45.97
CA PHE A 153 -12.61 13.02 46.77
C PHE A 153 -12.47 13.33 48.28
N TYR A 154 -11.32 13.86 48.71
CA TYR A 154 -11.12 14.25 50.10
C TYR A 154 -11.98 15.43 50.52
N ALA A 155 -12.18 16.40 49.66
CA ALA A 155 -13.08 17.55 49.91
C ALA A 155 -14.52 17.10 50.21
N PHE A 156 -15.00 16.01 49.61
CA PHE A 156 -16.30 15.45 49.88
C PHE A 156 -16.30 14.55 51.16
N THR A 157 -15.30 13.67 51.27
CA THR A 157 -15.35 12.56 52.25
C THR A 157 -14.86 12.95 53.62
N LEU A 158 -13.83 13.79 53.76
CA LEU A 158 -13.28 14.16 55.09
C LEU A 158 -14.29 14.90 55.96
N PRO A 159 -15.11 15.84 55.47
CA PRO A 159 -16.15 16.47 56.28
C PRO A 159 -17.21 15.50 56.81
N ILE A 160 -17.41 14.37 56.14
CA ILE A 160 -18.32 13.30 56.60
C ILE A 160 -17.62 12.39 57.60
N MET A 161 -16.38 11.95 57.28
CA MET A 161 -15.62 10.98 58.07
C MET A 161 -15.28 11.48 59.48
N ILE A 162 -14.80 12.74 59.57
CA ILE A 162 -14.29 13.28 60.82
C ILE A 162 -15.40 13.36 61.88
N PRO A 163 -16.59 14.00 61.58
CA PRO A 163 -17.68 14.06 62.56
C PRO A 163 -18.27 12.68 62.88
N SER A 164 -18.45 11.81 61.85
CA SER A 164 -19.02 10.47 62.09
C SER A 164 -18.11 9.60 62.96
N LEU A 165 -16.80 9.59 62.70
CA LEU A 165 -15.85 8.83 63.50
C LEU A 165 -15.70 9.40 64.91
N SER A 166 -15.66 10.74 65.08
CA SER A 166 -15.60 11.39 66.38
C SER A 166 -16.83 11.07 67.21
N THR A 167 -18.01 11.11 66.66
CA THR A 167 -19.25 10.76 67.35
C THR A 167 -19.26 9.31 67.79
N VAL A 168 -18.86 8.37 66.93
CA VAL A 168 -18.80 6.95 67.25
C VAL A 168 -17.77 6.65 68.31
N LEU A 169 -16.60 7.30 68.27
CA LEU A 169 -15.55 7.13 69.28
C LEU A 169 -15.91 7.76 70.63
N TRP A 170 -16.60 8.89 70.67
CA TRP A 170 -17.01 9.57 71.88
C TRP A 170 -18.18 8.86 72.58
N SER A 171 -19.00 8.15 71.84
CA SER A 171 -20.21 7.46 72.34
C SER A 171 -19.93 5.97 72.61
N ILE A 172 -18.84 5.62 73.28
CA ILE A 172 -18.41 4.21 73.59
C ILE A 172 -19.49 3.42 74.36
N GLU A 173 -20.30 4.06 75.13
CA GLU A 173 -21.43 3.44 75.82
C GLU A 173 -22.53 2.98 74.87
N ILE A 174 -22.67 3.64 73.71
CA ILE A 174 -23.68 3.39 72.68
C ILE A 174 -23.14 2.47 71.61
N PHE A 175 -21.90 2.72 71.15
CA PHE A 175 -21.25 1.96 70.09
C PHE A 175 -20.17 1.05 70.68
N PRO A 176 -20.35 -0.29 70.62
CA PRO A 176 -19.29 -1.22 71.03
C PRO A 176 -17.97 -0.97 70.32
N TRP A 177 -16.84 -1.06 71.00
CA TRP A 177 -15.50 -0.82 70.42
C TRP A 177 -15.22 -1.57 69.11
N PRO A 178 -15.75 -2.84 68.86
CA PRO A 178 -15.56 -3.51 67.56
C PRO A 178 -16.21 -2.76 66.40
N PHE A 179 -17.35 -2.08 66.61
CA PHE A 179 -18.00 -1.26 65.61
C PHE A 179 -17.15 -0.04 65.24
N SER A 180 -16.57 0.64 66.22
CA SER A 180 -15.70 1.80 66.00
C SER A 180 -14.44 1.41 65.22
N VAL A 181 -13.81 0.28 65.53
CA VAL A 181 -12.67 -0.26 64.82
C VAL A 181 -13.06 -0.69 63.41
N GLY A 182 -14.22 -1.34 63.23
CA GLY A 182 -14.74 -1.73 61.93
C GLY A 182 -15.01 -0.53 61.01
N LEU A 183 -15.60 0.54 61.54
CA LEU A 183 -15.85 1.76 60.79
C LEU A 183 -14.53 2.48 60.40
N ALA A 184 -13.58 2.57 61.35
CA ALA A 184 -12.27 3.16 61.06
C ALA A 184 -11.51 2.37 59.97
N SER A 185 -11.51 1.03 60.06
CA SER A 185 -10.88 0.17 59.09
C SER A 185 -11.55 0.31 57.69
N LEU A 186 -12.88 0.38 57.64
CA LEU A 186 -13.64 0.61 56.39
C LEU A 186 -13.23 1.96 55.75
N TYR A 187 -13.10 3.01 56.54
CA TYR A 187 -12.67 4.32 56.05
C TYR A 187 -11.24 4.28 55.49
N ILE A 188 -10.32 3.58 56.15
CA ILE A 188 -8.94 3.39 55.66
C ILE A 188 -8.96 2.64 54.30
N VAL A 189 -9.78 1.60 54.19
CA VAL A 189 -9.94 0.84 52.93
C VAL A 189 -10.49 1.72 51.82
N VAL A 190 -11.55 2.50 52.08
CA VAL A 190 -12.15 3.42 51.10
C VAL A 190 -11.12 4.45 50.61
N LEU A 191 -10.35 5.05 51.52
CA LEU A 191 -9.28 6.00 51.15
C LEU A 191 -8.18 5.35 50.32
N SER A 192 -7.79 4.09 50.67
CA SER A 192 -6.78 3.35 49.92
C SER A 192 -7.24 3.00 48.52
N ILE A 193 -8.49 2.52 48.38
CA ILE A 193 -9.06 2.20 47.07
C ILE A 193 -9.18 3.46 46.21
N ALA A 194 -9.61 4.58 46.76
CA ALA A 194 -9.72 5.86 46.04
C ALA A 194 -8.35 6.32 45.48
N ARG A 195 -7.29 6.21 46.31
CA ARG A 195 -5.92 6.52 45.84
C ARG A 195 -5.47 5.63 44.68
N ASN A 196 -5.71 4.32 44.80
CA ASN A 196 -5.35 3.36 43.75
C ASN A 196 -6.14 3.62 42.48
N PHE A 197 -7.44 3.93 42.60
CA PHE A 197 -8.27 4.29 41.45
C PHE A 197 -7.76 5.54 40.72
N SER A 198 -7.37 6.58 41.46
CA SER A 198 -6.75 7.79 40.90
C SER A 198 -5.51 7.45 40.07
N LYS A 199 -4.60 6.61 40.63
CA LYS A 199 -3.40 6.16 39.90
C LYS A 199 -3.71 5.38 38.63
N ILE A 200 -4.67 4.44 38.71
CA ILE A 200 -5.10 3.64 37.55
C ILE A 200 -5.67 4.54 36.46
N PHE A 201 -6.51 5.50 36.84
CA PHE A 201 -7.08 6.46 35.90
C PHE A 201 -5.98 7.29 35.23
N GLU A 202 -5.04 7.86 36.00
CA GLU A 202 -3.91 8.62 35.44
C GLU A 202 -3.08 7.82 34.46
N ASN A 203 -2.75 6.57 34.82
CA ASN A 203 -1.99 5.69 33.94
C ASN A 203 -2.77 5.32 32.67
N SER A 204 -4.08 5.09 32.80
CA SER A 204 -4.94 4.80 31.65
C SER A 204 -5.02 5.96 30.65
N VAL A 205 -5.17 7.20 31.17
CA VAL A 205 -5.20 8.42 30.33
C VAL A 205 -3.84 8.63 29.64
N LYS A 206 -2.73 8.51 30.38
CA LYS A 206 -1.37 8.63 29.83
C LYS A 206 -1.09 7.59 28.74
N LEU A 207 -1.50 6.33 28.98
CA LEU A 207 -1.29 5.26 28.02
C LEU A 207 -2.12 5.47 26.75
N ARG A 208 -3.37 5.91 26.88
CA ARG A 208 -4.25 6.24 25.74
C ARG A 208 -3.64 7.34 24.88
N PHE A 209 -3.18 8.42 25.48
CA PHE A 209 -2.55 9.53 24.77
C PHE A 209 -1.26 9.09 24.06
N ARG A 210 -0.41 8.29 24.73
CA ARG A 210 0.81 7.75 24.13
C ARG A 210 0.51 6.85 22.94
N ASN A 211 -0.51 6.01 23.04
CA ASN A 211 -0.92 5.14 21.92
C ASN A 211 -1.41 5.97 20.74
N GLU A 212 -2.23 7.00 20.97
CA GLU A 212 -2.76 7.86 19.91
C GLU A 212 -1.63 8.59 19.16
N ARG A 213 -0.64 9.09 19.90
CA ARG A 213 0.56 9.69 19.31
C ARG A 213 1.37 8.71 18.48
N LEU A 214 1.64 7.51 19.03
CA LEU A 214 2.36 6.46 18.31
C LEU A 214 1.65 6.05 17.01
N TYR A 215 0.32 5.98 17.01
CA TYR A 215 -0.46 5.71 15.81
C TYR A 215 -0.28 6.81 14.76
N GLN A 216 -0.25 8.08 15.16
CA GLN A 216 -0.03 9.20 14.25
C GLN A 216 1.40 9.20 13.68
N GLU A 217 2.41 8.95 14.52
CA GLU A 217 3.80 8.83 14.09
C GLU A 217 3.99 7.68 13.08
N LEU A 218 3.44 6.50 13.38
CA LEU A 218 3.47 5.35 12.47
C LEU A 218 2.74 5.62 11.15
N ALA A 219 1.61 6.31 11.18
CA ALA A 219 0.87 6.66 9.97
C ALA A 219 1.68 7.61 9.08
N THR A 220 2.31 8.63 9.66
CA THR A 220 3.16 9.57 8.89
C THR A 220 4.41 8.90 8.33
N GLU A 221 5.08 8.04 9.09
CA GLU A 221 6.24 7.27 8.63
C GLU A 221 5.88 6.31 7.49
N ARG A 222 4.73 5.61 7.62
CA ARG A 222 4.19 4.76 6.56
C ARG A 222 3.93 5.54 5.28
N ASP A 223 3.28 6.68 5.38
CA ASP A 223 2.91 7.49 4.21
C ASP A 223 4.15 8.08 3.52
N GLN A 224 5.17 8.47 4.28
CA GLN A 224 6.48 8.87 3.75
C GLN A 224 7.19 7.72 3.03
N SER A 225 7.17 6.51 3.61
CA SER A 225 7.76 5.32 2.99
C SER A 225 7.07 4.97 1.67
N ILE A 226 5.72 5.01 1.63
CA ILE A 226 4.95 4.78 0.41
C ILE A 226 5.29 5.84 -0.64
N ALA A 227 5.33 7.13 -0.29
CA ALA A 227 5.67 8.21 -1.21
C ALA A 227 7.09 8.05 -1.78
N ALA A 228 8.06 7.68 -0.95
CA ALA A 228 9.43 7.42 -1.38
C ALA A 228 9.52 6.24 -2.35
N ASN A 229 8.80 5.14 -2.11
CA ASN A 229 8.74 3.99 -3.01
C ASN A 229 8.10 4.34 -4.36
N VAL A 230 7.01 5.09 -4.36
CA VAL A 230 6.35 5.57 -5.60
C VAL A 230 7.29 6.48 -6.39
N ALA A 231 7.97 7.42 -5.72
CA ALA A 231 8.94 8.31 -6.36
C ALA A 231 10.11 7.53 -6.97
N LYS A 232 10.66 6.53 -6.25
CA LYS A 232 11.72 5.64 -6.74
C LYS A 232 11.28 4.89 -7.99
N SER A 233 10.07 4.34 -8.00
CA SER A 233 9.53 3.58 -9.13
C SER A 233 9.31 4.46 -10.36
N LYS A 234 8.76 5.67 -10.15
CA LYS A 234 8.59 6.66 -11.23
C LYS A 234 9.93 7.09 -11.81
N PHE A 235 10.93 7.35 -10.95
CA PHE A 235 12.28 7.71 -11.40
C PHE A 235 12.89 6.61 -12.27
N ILE A 236 12.80 5.34 -11.86
CA ILE A 236 13.35 4.22 -12.62
C ILE A 236 12.59 4.03 -13.95
N ALA A 237 11.26 4.19 -13.97
CA ALA A 237 10.47 4.10 -15.19
C ALA A 237 10.87 5.17 -16.22
N VAL A 238 11.05 6.42 -15.78
CA VAL A 238 11.48 7.53 -16.65
C VAL A 238 12.91 7.31 -17.12
N ALA A 239 13.85 7.06 -16.20
CA ALA A 239 15.25 6.85 -16.55
C ALA A 239 15.46 5.71 -17.56
N SER A 240 14.62 4.67 -17.47
CA SER A 240 14.71 3.53 -18.38
C SER A 240 14.17 3.83 -19.77
N HIS A 241 13.12 4.64 -19.86
CA HIS A 241 12.65 5.15 -21.16
C HIS A 241 13.76 5.98 -21.82
N ASP A 242 14.35 6.90 -21.04
CA ASP A 242 15.39 7.82 -21.55
C ASP A 242 16.69 7.11 -21.92
N LEU A 243 17.00 5.98 -21.29
CA LEU A 243 18.13 5.12 -21.65
C LEU A 243 17.81 4.21 -22.85
N ARG A 244 16.55 3.77 -23.02
CA ARG A 244 16.15 2.92 -24.14
C ARG A 244 16.20 3.67 -25.47
N GLN A 245 15.89 4.95 -25.49
CA GLN A 245 15.91 5.78 -26.71
C GLN A 245 17.29 5.80 -27.38
N PRO A 246 18.42 6.21 -26.71
CA PRO A 246 19.72 6.20 -27.34
C PRO A 246 20.19 4.79 -27.73
N MET A 247 19.81 3.77 -26.96
CA MET A 247 20.13 2.38 -27.28
C MET A 247 19.39 1.90 -28.53
N HIS A 248 18.14 2.31 -28.72
CA HIS A 248 17.41 2.04 -29.94
C HIS A 248 18.07 2.73 -31.15
N ALA A 249 18.47 3.99 -31.00
CA ALA A 249 19.19 4.71 -32.06
C ALA A 249 20.50 3.99 -32.44
N VAL A 250 21.27 3.49 -31.48
CA VAL A 250 22.50 2.72 -31.77
C VAL A 250 22.19 1.42 -32.52
N ASN A 251 21.13 0.69 -32.13
CA ASN A 251 20.72 -0.51 -32.87
C ASN A 251 20.37 -0.18 -34.33
N VAL A 252 19.67 0.92 -34.54
CA VAL A 252 19.32 1.43 -35.86
C VAL A 252 20.55 1.66 -36.71
N TYR A 253 21.54 2.39 -36.17
CA TYR A 253 22.80 2.60 -36.90
C TYR A 253 23.54 1.32 -37.22
N LEU A 254 23.54 0.35 -36.32
CA LEU A 254 24.19 -0.95 -36.55
C LEU A 254 23.47 -1.80 -37.62
N GLU A 255 22.16 -1.60 -37.83
CA GLU A 255 21.40 -2.27 -38.89
C GLU A 255 21.68 -1.66 -40.29
N LEU A 256 22.10 -0.39 -40.36
CA LEU A 256 22.50 0.24 -41.62
C LEU A 256 23.80 -0.33 -42.23
N PHE A 257 24.64 -0.98 -41.39
CA PHE A 257 25.82 -1.64 -41.91
C PHE A 257 25.47 -2.97 -42.57
N ASN A 258 25.72 -3.07 -43.88
CA ASN A 258 25.58 -4.33 -44.58
C ASN A 258 26.77 -5.24 -44.28
N PRO A 259 26.58 -6.37 -43.54
CA PRO A 259 27.70 -7.23 -43.14
C PRO A 259 28.40 -7.92 -44.32
N GLU A 260 27.77 -8.00 -45.50
CA GLU A 260 28.33 -8.68 -46.67
C GLU A 260 29.47 -7.88 -47.29
N ASN A 261 29.46 -6.55 -47.16
CA ASN A 261 30.44 -5.64 -47.75
C ASN A 261 31.60 -5.32 -46.80
N LEU A 262 31.65 -5.89 -45.59
CA LEU A 262 32.70 -5.58 -44.60
C LEU A 262 33.83 -6.60 -44.59
N PRO A 263 35.10 -6.18 -44.40
CA PRO A 263 36.22 -7.08 -44.12
C PRO A 263 35.96 -7.97 -42.90
N ALA A 264 36.53 -9.17 -42.87
CA ALA A 264 36.27 -10.19 -41.83
C ALA A 264 36.51 -9.68 -40.39
N LEU A 265 37.46 -8.80 -40.15
CA LEU A 265 37.76 -8.22 -38.84
C LEU A 265 36.64 -7.25 -38.40
N GLU A 266 36.20 -6.39 -39.32
CA GLU A 266 35.14 -5.42 -39.09
C GLU A 266 33.80 -6.11 -38.87
N LYS A 267 33.49 -7.16 -39.62
CA LYS A 267 32.30 -8.02 -39.44
C LYS A 267 32.26 -8.65 -38.03
N LYS A 268 33.41 -9.13 -37.55
CA LYS A 268 33.55 -9.69 -36.19
C LYS A 268 33.35 -8.61 -35.13
N SER A 269 33.86 -7.41 -35.34
CA SER A 269 33.69 -6.28 -34.43
C SER A 269 32.25 -5.80 -34.39
N LEU A 270 31.60 -5.68 -35.53
CA LEU A 270 30.17 -5.32 -35.63
C LEU A 270 29.28 -6.33 -34.90
N THR A 271 29.56 -7.63 -35.07
CA THR A 271 28.83 -8.69 -34.35
C THR A 271 28.98 -8.58 -32.85
N LYS A 272 30.21 -8.30 -32.38
CA LYS A 272 30.45 -8.09 -30.93
C LYS A 272 29.70 -6.88 -30.39
N ILE A 273 29.70 -5.76 -31.13
CA ILE A 273 28.96 -4.55 -30.74
C ILE A 273 27.45 -4.86 -30.67
N LYS A 274 26.88 -5.51 -31.69
CA LYS A 274 25.45 -5.94 -31.68
C LYS A 274 25.12 -6.79 -30.47
N ASN A 275 25.96 -7.78 -30.16
CA ASN A 275 25.75 -8.67 -29.01
C ASN A 275 25.82 -7.87 -27.68
N SER A 276 26.76 -6.94 -27.54
CA SER A 276 26.89 -6.11 -26.33
C SER A 276 25.67 -5.21 -26.12
N ILE A 277 25.14 -4.62 -27.18
CA ILE A 277 23.95 -3.77 -27.11
C ILE A 277 22.70 -4.58 -26.80
N THR A 278 22.56 -5.79 -27.39
CA THR A 278 21.47 -6.71 -27.07
C THR A 278 21.50 -7.12 -25.61
N ALA A 279 22.71 -7.43 -25.08
CA ALA A 279 22.88 -7.75 -23.67
C ALA A 279 22.52 -6.56 -22.75
N LEU A 280 22.90 -5.35 -23.13
CA LEU A 280 22.63 -4.13 -22.38
C LEU A 280 21.12 -3.84 -22.34
N ASN A 281 20.41 -3.99 -23.47
CA ASN A 281 18.95 -3.86 -23.52
C ASN A 281 18.24 -4.87 -22.61
N ALA A 282 18.65 -6.14 -22.66
CA ALA A 282 18.11 -7.18 -21.79
C ALA A 282 18.35 -6.87 -20.31
N MET A 283 19.48 -6.26 -19.98
CA MET A 283 19.81 -5.78 -18.63
C MET A 283 18.84 -4.70 -18.16
N PHE A 284 18.62 -3.69 -18.97
CA PHE A 284 17.69 -2.61 -18.65
C PHE A 284 16.25 -3.10 -18.49
N ASP A 285 15.80 -3.96 -19.40
CA ASP A 285 14.44 -4.53 -19.31
C ASP A 285 14.27 -5.37 -18.03
N SER A 286 15.30 -6.12 -17.63
CA SER A 286 15.30 -6.88 -16.38
C SER A 286 15.24 -5.97 -15.15
N LEU A 287 16.02 -4.89 -15.13
CA LEU A 287 16.05 -3.92 -14.02
C LEU A 287 14.72 -3.17 -13.88
N LEU A 288 14.10 -2.82 -15.02
CA LEU A 288 12.76 -2.23 -15.07
C LEU A 288 11.69 -3.14 -14.51
N ASN A 289 11.71 -4.41 -14.92
CA ASN A 289 10.74 -5.39 -14.47
C ASN A 289 10.84 -5.60 -12.95
N ILE A 290 12.06 -5.69 -12.40
CA ILE A 290 12.28 -5.76 -10.96
C ILE A 290 11.71 -4.53 -10.26
N SER A 291 11.96 -3.33 -10.79
CA SER A 291 11.48 -2.09 -10.18
C SER A 291 9.97 -1.92 -10.21
N LYS A 292 9.31 -2.39 -11.29
CA LYS A 292 7.84 -2.42 -11.39
C LYS A 292 7.23 -3.44 -10.42
N LEU A 293 7.92 -4.56 -10.21
CA LEU A 293 7.52 -5.59 -9.24
C LEU A 293 7.72 -5.12 -7.79
N ASP A 294 8.83 -4.43 -7.48
CA ASP A 294 9.12 -3.88 -6.14
C ASP A 294 8.15 -2.75 -5.73
N ALA A 295 7.53 -2.10 -6.70
CA ALA A 295 6.58 -1.01 -6.47
C ALA A 295 5.12 -1.46 -6.40
N ASP A 296 4.84 -2.76 -6.51
CA ASP A 296 3.48 -3.32 -6.61
C ASP A 296 2.60 -2.65 -7.70
N VAL A 297 3.23 -2.11 -8.75
CA VAL A 297 2.52 -1.42 -9.85
C VAL A 297 2.07 -2.42 -10.92
N MET A 298 2.65 -3.62 -10.94
CA MET A 298 2.33 -4.65 -11.92
C MET A 298 1.02 -5.34 -11.56
N GLN A 299 -0.01 -5.14 -12.39
CA GLN A 299 -1.33 -5.76 -12.21
C GLN A 299 -1.44 -7.03 -13.05
N VAL A 300 -2.00 -8.08 -12.45
CA VAL A 300 -2.29 -9.33 -13.14
C VAL A 300 -3.54 -9.16 -14.00
N SER A 301 -3.42 -9.34 -15.31
CA SER A 301 -4.53 -9.25 -16.26
C SER A 301 -5.01 -10.65 -16.67
N GLN A 302 -5.95 -11.21 -15.92
CA GLN A 302 -6.48 -12.53 -16.20
C GLN A 302 -7.43 -12.51 -17.40
N ARG A 303 -7.12 -13.32 -18.42
CA ARG A 303 -7.96 -13.50 -19.63
C ARG A 303 -7.99 -14.99 -20.01
N VAL A 304 -9.02 -15.37 -20.72
CA VAL A 304 -9.08 -16.71 -21.30
C VAL A 304 -8.28 -16.72 -22.61
N PHE A 305 -7.35 -17.65 -22.74
CA PHE A 305 -6.55 -17.83 -23.94
C PHE A 305 -6.31 -19.32 -24.24
N ARG A 306 -5.98 -19.66 -25.50
CA ARG A 306 -5.60 -21.03 -25.88
C ARG A 306 -4.15 -21.28 -25.48
N LEU A 307 -3.91 -22.38 -24.77
CA LEU A 307 -2.55 -22.72 -24.33
C LEU A 307 -1.61 -22.98 -25.52
N GLU A 308 -2.15 -23.50 -26.63
CA GLU A 308 -1.40 -23.70 -27.87
C GLU A 308 -0.82 -22.40 -28.44
N GLU A 309 -1.50 -21.27 -28.30
CA GLU A 309 -0.97 -19.97 -28.74
C GLU A 309 0.28 -19.56 -27.95
N LEU A 310 0.28 -19.80 -26.64
CA LEU A 310 1.44 -19.56 -25.79
C LEU A 310 2.59 -20.50 -26.18
N ALA A 311 2.30 -21.78 -26.36
CA ALA A 311 3.28 -22.79 -26.76
C ALA A 311 3.91 -22.46 -28.12
N ASN A 312 3.11 -22.04 -29.11
CA ASN A 312 3.62 -21.62 -30.42
C ASN A 312 4.51 -20.37 -30.33
N THR A 313 4.11 -19.38 -29.52
CA THR A 313 4.94 -18.19 -29.26
C THR A 313 6.31 -18.57 -28.67
N ILE A 314 6.34 -19.45 -27.71
CA ILE A 314 7.60 -19.93 -27.10
C ILE A 314 8.44 -20.75 -28.11
N ARG A 315 7.80 -21.56 -28.94
CA ARG A 315 8.48 -22.32 -30.01
C ARG A 315 9.18 -21.38 -30.97
N ASP A 316 8.47 -20.39 -31.50
CA ASP A 316 9.00 -19.40 -32.46
C ASP A 316 10.18 -18.61 -31.89
N LEU A 317 10.16 -18.30 -30.59
CA LEU A 317 11.22 -17.54 -29.91
C LEU A 317 12.50 -18.36 -29.69
N PHE A 318 12.40 -19.67 -29.45
CA PHE A 318 13.53 -20.44 -28.93
C PHE A 318 13.99 -21.60 -29.82
N GLU A 319 13.16 -22.15 -30.73
CA GLU A 319 13.51 -23.29 -31.56
C GLU A 319 14.74 -23.00 -32.45
N THR A 320 14.76 -21.89 -33.16
CA THR A 320 15.90 -21.49 -33.99
C THR A 320 17.16 -21.23 -33.17
N LYS A 321 17.03 -20.65 -31.97
CA LYS A 321 18.16 -20.40 -31.07
C LYS A 321 18.78 -21.71 -30.56
N ALA A 322 17.94 -22.68 -30.21
CA ALA A 322 18.39 -23.99 -29.75
C ALA A 322 19.05 -24.76 -30.90
N GLN A 323 18.44 -24.78 -32.10
CA GLN A 323 19.00 -25.40 -33.31
C GLN A 323 20.36 -24.84 -33.69
N ASN A 324 20.54 -23.52 -33.64
CA ASN A 324 21.82 -22.85 -33.91
C ASN A 324 22.93 -23.27 -32.91
N LYS A 325 22.55 -23.73 -31.71
CA LYS A 325 23.46 -24.26 -30.68
C LYS A 325 23.59 -25.79 -30.75
N GLY A 326 22.89 -26.45 -31.69
CA GLY A 326 22.89 -27.91 -31.83
C GLY A 326 22.04 -28.67 -30.80
N LEU A 327 21.09 -27.98 -30.17
CA LEU A 327 20.22 -28.53 -29.15
C LEU A 327 18.86 -28.95 -29.75
N THR A 328 18.26 -30.01 -29.21
CA THR A 328 16.90 -30.38 -29.52
C THR A 328 15.92 -29.65 -28.62
N PHE A 329 14.97 -28.90 -29.20
CA PHE A 329 13.95 -28.15 -28.44
C PHE A 329 12.58 -28.77 -28.66
N ARG A 330 11.89 -29.16 -27.58
CA ARG A 330 10.56 -29.78 -27.63
C ARG A 330 9.56 -29.03 -26.77
N ILE A 331 8.33 -28.92 -27.26
CA ILE A 331 7.21 -28.37 -26.50
C ILE A 331 6.02 -29.30 -26.58
N HIS A 332 5.49 -29.66 -25.41
CA HIS A 332 4.27 -30.44 -25.26
C HIS A 332 3.19 -29.61 -24.56
N ALA A 333 2.11 -29.30 -25.27
CA ALA A 333 0.99 -28.54 -24.75
C ALA A 333 -0.34 -29.22 -25.11
N PRO A 334 -1.23 -29.47 -24.14
CA PRO A 334 -2.58 -29.91 -24.40
C PRO A 334 -3.42 -28.82 -25.04
N ASN A 335 -4.41 -29.21 -25.86
CA ASN A 335 -5.34 -28.22 -26.45
C ASN A 335 -6.44 -27.87 -25.45
N VAL A 336 -6.18 -26.86 -24.65
CA VAL A 336 -7.08 -26.39 -23.57
C VAL A 336 -7.12 -24.87 -23.51
N LEU A 337 -8.16 -24.35 -22.86
CA LEU A 337 -8.29 -22.95 -22.51
C LEU A 337 -7.78 -22.72 -21.09
N VAL A 338 -7.01 -21.66 -20.89
CA VAL A 338 -6.46 -21.25 -19.59
C VAL A 338 -7.01 -19.88 -19.23
N HIS A 339 -7.49 -19.74 -18.00
CA HIS A 339 -7.90 -18.45 -17.45
C HIS A 339 -6.77 -17.88 -16.60
N GLY A 340 -5.97 -16.99 -17.19
CA GLY A 340 -4.78 -16.44 -16.54
C GLY A 340 -4.14 -15.30 -17.33
N ASP A 341 -2.94 -14.92 -16.93
CA ASP A 341 -2.16 -13.86 -17.60
C ASP A 341 -1.13 -14.48 -18.56
N LYS A 342 -1.46 -14.45 -19.86
CA LYS A 342 -0.62 -15.01 -20.93
C LYS A 342 0.77 -14.36 -20.99
N LEU A 343 0.86 -13.02 -20.76
CA LEU A 343 2.11 -12.28 -20.87
C LEU A 343 3.07 -12.61 -19.72
N LEU A 344 2.55 -12.69 -18.50
CA LEU A 344 3.35 -13.07 -17.34
C LEU A 344 3.84 -14.52 -17.44
N LEU A 345 2.99 -15.45 -17.90
CA LEU A 345 3.39 -16.83 -18.16
C LEU A 345 4.46 -16.92 -19.26
N GLN A 346 4.29 -16.18 -20.35
CA GLN A 346 5.29 -16.10 -21.42
C GLN A 346 6.63 -15.62 -20.87
N GLN A 347 6.63 -14.59 -20.00
CA GLN A 347 7.85 -14.07 -19.41
C GLN A 347 8.54 -15.07 -18.48
N ILE A 348 7.79 -15.78 -17.64
CA ILE A 348 8.30 -16.87 -16.79
C ILE A 348 8.97 -17.94 -17.64
N ILE A 349 8.25 -18.48 -18.64
CA ILE A 349 8.74 -19.55 -19.49
C ILE A 349 9.96 -19.10 -20.30
N SER A 350 9.94 -17.85 -20.82
CA SER A 350 11.06 -17.30 -21.59
C SER A 350 12.34 -17.18 -20.77
N ASN A 351 12.25 -16.79 -19.50
CA ASN A 351 13.41 -16.76 -18.61
C ASN A 351 13.95 -18.17 -18.34
N LEU A 352 13.08 -19.14 -18.07
CA LEU A 352 13.48 -20.52 -17.82
C LEU A 352 14.07 -21.17 -19.07
N ALA A 353 13.44 -21.03 -20.24
CA ALA A 353 13.92 -21.57 -21.51
C ALA A 353 15.23 -20.94 -21.97
N SER A 354 15.39 -19.62 -21.76
CA SER A 354 16.65 -18.93 -22.04
C SER A 354 17.80 -19.46 -21.19
N ASN A 355 17.56 -19.67 -19.88
CA ASN A 355 18.53 -20.29 -19.00
C ASN A 355 18.88 -21.73 -19.43
N ALA A 356 17.87 -22.54 -19.75
CA ALA A 356 18.07 -23.90 -20.24
C ALA A 356 18.96 -23.94 -21.50
N ILE A 357 18.71 -23.07 -22.49
CA ILE A 357 19.56 -22.96 -23.69
C ILE A 357 20.97 -22.49 -23.33
N GLN A 358 21.09 -21.53 -22.42
CA GLN A 358 22.38 -20.95 -22.04
C GLN A 358 23.29 -22.00 -21.39
N TYR A 359 22.75 -22.81 -20.45
CA TYR A 359 23.52 -23.74 -19.63
C TYR A 359 23.56 -25.18 -20.15
N THR A 360 22.99 -25.47 -21.32
CA THR A 360 23.10 -26.75 -22.00
C THR A 360 24.06 -26.62 -23.18
N GLU A 361 25.14 -27.39 -23.18
CA GLU A 361 26.10 -27.39 -24.30
C GLU A 361 25.73 -28.40 -25.38
N GLY A 362 25.09 -29.51 -25.03
CA GLY A 362 24.61 -30.55 -25.93
C GLY A 362 23.46 -31.33 -25.30
N GLY A 363 22.53 -31.81 -26.14
CA GLY A 363 21.38 -32.57 -25.67
C GLY A 363 20.03 -31.91 -25.99
N SER A 364 19.12 -31.84 -25.02
CA SER A 364 17.74 -31.40 -25.27
C SER A 364 17.18 -30.52 -24.17
N ILE A 365 16.23 -29.69 -24.58
CA ILE A 365 15.40 -28.85 -23.72
C ILE A 365 13.94 -29.19 -23.99
N GLU A 366 13.18 -29.40 -22.94
CA GLU A 366 11.77 -29.74 -23.03
C GLU A 366 10.93 -28.76 -22.18
N VAL A 367 9.87 -28.22 -22.80
CA VAL A 367 8.85 -27.44 -22.13
C VAL A 367 7.55 -28.24 -22.16
N LYS A 368 7.03 -28.60 -20.98
CA LYS A 368 5.85 -29.41 -20.85
C LYS A 368 4.78 -28.67 -20.05
N PHE A 369 3.57 -28.67 -20.60
CA PHE A 369 2.40 -28.15 -19.93
C PHE A 369 1.49 -29.30 -19.50
N ASP A 370 1.23 -29.41 -18.22
CA ASP A 370 0.38 -30.43 -17.61
C ASP A 370 -0.80 -29.79 -16.87
N ILE A 371 -1.83 -30.59 -16.62
CA ILE A 371 -2.98 -30.18 -15.82
C ILE A 371 -2.94 -30.93 -14.50
N VAL A 372 -2.79 -30.21 -13.40
CA VAL A 372 -2.73 -30.78 -12.05
C VAL A 372 -3.83 -30.15 -11.20
N LYS A 373 -4.80 -30.95 -10.75
CA LYS A 373 -5.95 -30.47 -9.95
C LYS A 373 -6.68 -29.31 -10.61
N ASP A 374 -6.96 -29.40 -11.91
CA ASP A 374 -7.62 -28.40 -12.75
C ASP A 374 -6.86 -27.07 -12.89
N CYS A 375 -5.60 -27.03 -12.49
CA CYS A 375 -4.71 -25.88 -12.65
C CYS A 375 -3.57 -26.20 -13.61
N LEU A 376 -3.04 -25.14 -14.25
CA LEU A 376 -1.92 -25.27 -15.18
C LEU A 376 -0.60 -25.47 -14.42
N SER A 377 0.12 -26.53 -14.77
CA SER A 377 1.51 -26.78 -14.35
C SER A 377 2.44 -26.67 -15.55
N ILE A 378 3.55 -26.00 -15.40
CA ILE A 378 4.55 -25.76 -16.43
C ILE A 378 5.87 -26.34 -15.98
N GLU A 379 6.43 -27.22 -16.77
CA GLU A 379 7.73 -27.85 -16.52
C GLU A 379 8.71 -27.42 -17.62
N VAL A 380 9.90 -26.95 -17.23
CA VAL A 380 11.02 -26.69 -18.13
C VAL A 380 12.19 -27.52 -17.68
N SER A 381 12.61 -28.47 -18.51
CA SER A 381 13.72 -29.37 -18.23
C SER A 381 14.85 -29.22 -19.26
N ASP A 382 16.08 -29.34 -18.81
CA ASP A 382 17.29 -29.30 -19.61
C ASP A 382 18.24 -30.44 -19.26
N THR A 383 19.11 -30.80 -20.18
CA THR A 383 20.18 -31.79 -19.99
C THR A 383 21.56 -31.16 -19.82
N GLY A 384 21.59 -29.94 -19.19
CA GLY A 384 22.78 -29.16 -19.04
C GLY A 384 23.68 -29.54 -17.87
N CYS A 385 24.53 -28.63 -17.45
CA CYS A 385 25.52 -28.84 -16.39
C CYS A 385 24.93 -29.12 -14.99
N GLY A 386 23.64 -28.85 -14.78
CA GLY A 386 22.98 -29.00 -13.49
C GLY A 386 23.38 -27.94 -12.46
N ILE A 387 22.75 -27.99 -11.29
CA ILE A 387 22.89 -27.03 -10.18
C ILE A 387 23.25 -27.78 -8.90
N HIS A 388 24.29 -27.35 -8.21
CA HIS A 388 24.71 -27.97 -6.97
C HIS A 388 23.64 -27.79 -5.87
N ALA A 389 23.40 -28.84 -5.05
CA ALA A 389 22.32 -28.84 -4.04
C ALA A 389 22.35 -27.64 -3.09
N VAL A 390 23.55 -27.17 -2.70
CA VAL A 390 23.72 -26.00 -1.83
C VAL A 390 23.31 -24.70 -2.51
N GLU A 391 23.40 -24.63 -3.85
CA GLU A 391 23.08 -23.43 -4.63
C GLU A 391 21.60 -23.34 -4.99
N GLN A 392 20.86 -24.47 -5.00
CA GLN A 392 19.45 -24.51 -5.44
C GLN A 392 18.52 -23.57 -4.68
N GLN A 393 18.81 -23.27 -3.41
CA GLN A 393 18.06 -22.26 -2.64
C GLN A 393 18.48 -20.83 -2.98
N GLN A 394 19.71 -20.63 -3.43
CA GLN A 394 20.29 -19.31 -3.68
C GLN A 394 20.10 -18.80 -5.11
N ILE A 395 19.81 -19.70 -6.07
CA ILE A 395 19.64 -19.33 -7.49
C ILE A 395 18.52 -18.33 -7.75
N PHE A 396 17.56 -18.20 -6.82
CA PHE A 396 16.48 -17.22 -6.90
C PHE A 396 16.84 -15.85 -6.30
N ASN A 397 18.03 -15.73 -5.68
CA ASN A 397 18.50 -14.45 -5.16
C ASN A 397 18.97 -13.55 -6.34
N GLN A 398 18.74 -12.25 -6.20
CA GLN A 398 19.21 -11.27 -7.20
C GLN A 398 20.74 -11.30 -7.32
N PHE A 399 21.22 -11.20 -8.54
CA PHE A 399 22.67 -11.18 -8.89
C PHE A 399 23.42 -12.45 -8.50
N PHE A 400 22.73 -13.50 -8.08
CA PHE A 400 23.38 -14.77 -7.79
C PHE A 400 23.84 -15.46 -9.07
N ARG A 401 25.09 -15.92 -9.06
CA ARG A 401 25.72 -16.71 -10.13
C ARG A 401 26.67 -17.73 -9.51
N SER A 402 26.59 -18.97 -9.93
CA SER A 402 27.54 -19.99 -9.51
C SER A 402 28.95 -19.63 -9.99
N ASP A 403 29.95 -19.77 -9.14
CA ASP A 403 31.34 -19.46 -9.47
C ASP A 403 31.88 -20.27 -10.66
N ARG A 404 31.33 -21.48 -10.88
CA ARG A 404 31.69 -22.34 -12.02
C ARG A 404 31.19 -21.81 -13.36
N THR A 405 30.02 -21.21 -13.39
CA THR A 405 29.38 -20.72 -14.64
C THR A 405 29.66 -19.26 -14.92
N ARG A 406 30.17 -18.53 -13.93
CA ARG A 406 30.50 -17.08 -14.02
C ARG A 406 31.50 -16.74 -15.11
N ALA A 407 32.49 -17.61 -15.34
CA ALA A 407 33.54 -17.41 -16.33
C ALA A 407 33.12 -17.85 -17.75
N LEU A 408 32.10 -18.71 -17.87
CA LEU A 408 31.75 -19.37 -19.14
C LEU A 408 30.58 -18.70 -19.86
N HIS A 409 29.69 -18.04 -19.15
CA HIS A 409 28.46 -17.47 -19.71
C HIS A 409 28.26 -16.02 -19.26
N ASP A 410 27.85 -15.16 -20.17
CA ASP A 410 27.45 -13.78 -19.86
C ASP A 410 26.01 -13.75 -19.32
N GLY A 411 25.80 -13.09 -18.19
CA GLY A 411 24.46 -12.91 -17.61
C GLY A 411 24.53 -12.24 -16.23
N LEU A 412 23.48 -11.52 -15.85
CA LEU A 412 23.42 -10.70 -14.63
C LEU A 412 22.96 -11.43 -13.37
N GLY A 413 22.48 -12.68 -13.50
CA GLY A 413 21.88 -13.39 -12.38
C GLY A 413 20.52 -12.84 -11.94
N LEU A 414 19.76 -12.20 -12.86
CA LEU A 414 18.45 -11.62 -12.57
C LEU A 414 17.28 -12.49 -13.05
N GLY A 415 17.50 -13.38 -14.03
CA GLY A 415 16.42 -14.15 -14.68
C GLY A 415 15.58 -14.98 -13.69
N LEU A 416 16.22 -15.76 -12.83
CA LEU A 416 15.49 -16.61 -11.87
C LEU A 416 14.86 -15.82 -10.72
N SER A 417 15.47 -14.71 -10.30
CA SER A 417 14.85 -13.83 -9.31
C SER A 417 13.59 -13.14 -9.86
N ILE A 418 13.58 -12.80 -11.15
CA ILE A 418 12.37 -12.31 -11.84
C ILE A 418 11.31 -13.40 -11.90
N VAL A 419 11.68 -14.64 -12.26
CA VAL A 419 10.74 -15.77 -12.28
C VAL A 419 10.09 -15.95 -10.92
N LYS A 420 10.88 -15.99 -9.83
CA LYS A 420 10.33 -16.13 -8.47
C LYS A 420 9.33 -15.03 -8.13
N ARG A 421 9.65 -13.78 -8.40
CA ARG A 421 8.76 -12.65 -8.14
C ARG A 421 7.50 -12.65 -9.00
N LEU A 422 7.61 -13.04 -10.27
CA LEU A 422 6.44 -13.22 -11.14
C LEU A 422 5.54 -14.34 -10.63
N CYS A 423 6.12 -15.45 -10.17
CA CYS A 423 5.38 -16.53 -9.53
C CYS A 423 4.66 -16.05 -8.26
N ASP A 424 5.36 -15.31 -7.39
CA ASP A 424 4.76 -14.74 -6.19
C ASP A 424 3.61 -13.76 -6.53
N LEU A 425 3.76 -12.94 -7.59
CA LEU A 425 2.73 -12.00 -8.06
C LEU A 425 1.46 -12.71 -8.54
N ILE A 426 1.59 -13.82 -9.28
CA ILE A 426 0.44 -14.59 -9.79
C ILE A 426 -0.05 -15.66 -8.80
N GLY A 427 0.57 -15.77 -7.62
CA GLY A 427 0.25 -16.80 -6.63
C GLY A 427 0.67 -18.22 -7.02
N ALA A 428 1.71 -18.34 -7.87
CA ALA A 428 2.24 -19.63 -8.31
C ALA A 428 3.40 -20.10 -7.41
N ASP A 429 3.57 -21.43 -7.30
CA ASP A 429 4.74 -22.02 -6.67
C ASP A 429 5.76 -22.47 -7.71
N ILE A 430 7.06 -22.23 -7.45
CA ILE A 430 8.15 -22.68 -8.30
C ILE A 430 9.08 -23.61 -7.52
N GLN A 431 9.35 -24.77 -8.10
CA GLN A 431 10.23 -25.77 -7.56
C GLN A 431 11.36 -26.09 -8.54
N VAL A 432 12.53 -26.44 -8.03
CA VAL A 432 13.69 -26.86 -8.80
C VAL A 432 14.17 -28.23 -8.33
N SER A 433 14.44 -29.10 -9.29
CA SER A 433 15.13 -30.38 -9.08
C SER A 433 16.29 -30.45 -10.05
N SER A 434 17.50 -30.60 -9.56
CA SER A 434 18.70 -30.59 -10.41
C SER A 434 19.79 -31.48 -9.83
N GLN A 435 20.51 -32.17 -10.73
CA GLN A 435 21.69 -32.92 -10.41
C GLN A 435 22.85 -32.48 -11.31
N MET A 436 24.04 -32.39 -10.75
CA MET A 436 25.23 -32.05 -11.51
C MET A 436 25.44 -33.00 -12.68
N GLU A 437 25.71 -32.46 -13.88
CA GLU A 437 25.94 -33.18 -15.14
C GLU A 437 24.72 -33.98 -15.67
N GLN A 438 23.55 -33.84 -15.03
CA GLN A 438 22.31 -34.49 -15.50
C GLN A 438 21.24 -33.48 -15.94
N GLY A 439 21.49 -32.16 -15.68
CA GLY A 439 20.59 -31.09 -16.02
C GLY A 439 19.72 -30.60 -14.89
N SER A 440 18.74 -29.79 -15.24
CA SER A 440 17.83 -29.15 -14.28
C SER A 440 16.37 -29.25 -14.76
N GLN A 441 15.46 -29.32 -13.81
CA GLN A 441 14.02 -29.31 -14.00
C GLN A 441 13.41 -28.24 -13.11
N PHE A 442 12.70 -27.28 -13.71
CA PHE A 442 11.93 -26.26 -13.04
C PHE A 442 10.44 -26.52 -13.25
N VAL A 443 9.68 -26.58 -12.15
CA VAL A 443 8.23 -26.80 -12.19
C VAL A 443 7.54 -25.59 -11.59
N VAL A 444 6.64 -24.98 -12.36
CA VAL A 444 5.82 -23.85 -11.94
C VAL A 444 4.37 -24.30 -11.85
N GLN A 445 3.81 -24.33 -10.66
CA GLN A 445 2.41 -24.65 -10.40
C GLN A 445 1.61 -23.36 -10.25
N THR A 446 0.71 -23.10 -11.19
CA THR A 446 -0.07 -21.86 -11.21
C THR A 446 -1.45 -22.09 -10.58
N PRO A 447 -2.10 -21.04 -10.03
CA PRO A 447 -3.50 -21.10 -9.62
C PRO A 447 -4.48 -20.96 -10.79
N PHE A 448 -3.97 -20.91 -12.03
CA PHE A 448 -4.77 -20.63 -13.22
C PHE A 448 -5.59 -21.84 -13.63
N ALA A 449 -6.92 -21.67 -13.61
CA ALA A 449 -7.86 -22.72 -13.96
C ALA A 449 -7.78 -23.09 -15.45
N VAL A 450 -7.91 -24.39 -15.72
CA VAL A 450 -7.91 -24.93 -17.06
C VAL A 450 -9.30 -25.48 -17.38
N SER A 451 -9.84 -25.16 -18.57
CA SER A 451 -11.10 -25.67 -19.07
C SER A 451 -10.89 -26.52 -20.33
N THR A 452 -11.43 -27.71 -20.32
CA THR A 452 -11.42 -28.61 -21.49
C THR A 452 -12.61 -28.39 -22.45
N HIS A 453 -13.60 -27.59 -22.04
CA HIS A 453 -14.76 -27.24 -22.87
C HIS A 453 -14.48 -25.97 -23.67
N ALA A 454 -14.07 -26.15 -24.91
CA ALA A 454 -14.08 -25.11 -25.90
C ALA A 454 -15.52 -24.95 -26.42
N GLU A 455 -16.40 -24.21 -25.73
CA GLU A 455 -17.59 -23.67 -26.39
C GLU A 455 -17.14 -22.57 -27.33
N GLU A 456 -17.38 -22.82 -28.59
CA GLU A 456 -17.02 -21.95 -29.69
C GLU A 456 -17.77 -20.62 -29.64
N LYS A 457 -17.01 -19.52 -29.47
CA LYS A 457 -17.16 -18.37 -30.37
C LYS A 457 -15.81 -17.65 -30.44
N PRO A 458 -15.10 -17.80 -31.57
CA PRO A 458 -13.89 -17.02 -31.77
C PRO A 458 -14.25 -15.56 -32.12
N PRO A 459 -13.55 -14.56 -31.59
CA PRO A 459 -13.34 -13.36 -32.38
C PRO A 459 -12.46 -13.81 -33.55
N THR A 460 -12.93 -13.59 -34.74
CA THR A 460 -12.29 -13.91 -36.01
C THR A 460 -10.95 -13.18 -36.10
N THR A 461 -9.90 -13.78 -35.58
CA THR A 461 -8.54 -13.40 -35.93
C THR A 461 -8.05 -14.45 -36.89
N THR A 462 -8.15 -14.17 -38.17
CA THR A 462 -7.60 -14.96 -39.26
C THR A 462 -6.14 -15.29 -38.97
N ALA A 463 -5.89 -16.56 -38.60
CA ALA A 463 -4.56 -17.12 -38.55
C ALA A 463 -4.00 -17.18 -39.97
N PHE A 464 -3.12 -16.26 -40.28
CA PHE A 464 -2.39 -16.24 -41.55
C PHE A 464 -1.27 -17.29 -41.51
N ARG A 465 -1.38 -18.30 -42.37
CA ARG A 465 -0.22 -19.12 -42.80
C ARG A 465 0.75 -18.22 -43.56
N PRO A 466 2.05 -18.27 -43.33
CA PRO A 466 3.03 -17.54 -44.12
C PRO A 466 3.10 -18.18 -45.51
N THR A 467 2.49 -17.56 -46.49
CA THR A 467 2.85 -17.77 -47.91
C THR A 467 4.05 -16.86 -48.18
N ASN A 468 5.17 -17.46 -48.57
CA ASN A 468 6.35 -16.76 -49.10
C ASN A 468 6.00 -16.09 -50.42
N THR A 469 5.39 -14.93 -50.38
CA THR A 469 5.29 -14.02 -51.50
C THR A 469 5.99 -12.73 -51.08
N HIS A 470 7.18 -12.50 -51.63
CA HIS A 470 7.87 -11.21 -51.51
C HIS A 470 7.02 -10.14 -52.23
N HIS A 471 6.20 -9.43 -51.46
CA HIS A 471 5.56 -8.22 -51.97
C HIS A 471 6.57 -7.07 -51.85
N SER A 472 6.92 -6.50 -53.01
CA SER A 472 7.85 -5.36 -53.09
C SER A 472 7.15 -4.08 -52.63
N LEU A 473 7.86 -3.26 -51.82
CA LEU A 473 7.42 -1.92 -51.43
C LEU A 473 7.63 -0.88 -52.56
N ILE A 474 8.03 -1.34 -53.73
CA ILE A 474 8.35 -0.48 -54.89
C ILE A 474 7.16 0.42 -55.26
N GLY A 475 7.40 1.72 -55.23
CA GLY A 475 6.41 2.74 -55.65
C GLY A 475 5.32 3.04 -54.62
N LYS A 476 5.41 2.50 -53.38
CA LYS A 476 4.47 2.79 -52.30
C LYS A 476 4.90 4.01 -51.48
N TYR A 477 3.94 4.84 -51.11
CA TYR A 477 4.15 6.04 -50.29
C TYR A 477 3.89 5.75 -48.82
N ILE A 478 4.95 5.82 -48.00
CA ILE A 478 4.90 5.52 -46.58
C ILE A 478 5.15 6.79 -45.78
N ALA A 479 4.16 7.23 -45.00
CA ALA A 479 4.31 8.34 -44.06
C ALA A 479 4.96 7.85 -42.78
N VAL A 480 6.04 8.50 -42.34
CA VAL A 480 6.76 8.20 -41.10
C VAL A 480 6.64 9.40 -40.18
N ILE A 481 6.16 9.18 -38.96
CA ILE A 481 6.06 10.18 -37.90
C ILE A 481 6.84 9.68 -36.68
N GLU A 482 7.95 10.34 -36.41
CA GLU A 482 8.87 10.00 -35.33
C GLU A 482 9.53 11.31 -34.85
N ASP A 483 9.51 11.59 -33.56
CA ASP A 483 10.07 12.82 -32.97
C ASP A 483 11.60 12.81 -32.91
N ASN A 484 12.21 11.63 -32.94
CA ASN A 484 13.64 11.48 -33.00
C ASN A 484 14.15 11.51 -34.46
N PRO A 485 14.85 12.59 -34.88
CA PRO A 485 15.28 12.74 -36.29
C PRO A 485 16.22 11.61 -36.75
N ILE A 486 16.98 11.00 -35.85
CA ILE A 486 17.88 9.90 -36.15
C ILE A 486 17.08 8.64 -36.54
N ILE A 487 16.04 8.35 -35.79
CA ILE A 487 15.17 7.19 -36.03
C ILE A 487 14.34 7.42 -37.29
N ALA A 488 13.81 8.64 -37.50
CA ALA A 488 13.07 9.01 -38.69
C ALA A 488 13.93 8.84 -39.96
N GLU A 489 15.20 9.29 -39.93
CA GLU A 489 16.14 9.14 -41.07
C GLU A 489 16.46 7.67 -41.35
N ALA A 490 16.59 6.86 -40.30
CA ALA A 490 16.84 5.44 -40.46
C ALA A 490 15.65 4.68 -41.01
N TYR A 491 14.43 4.99 -40.59
CA TYR A 491 13.20 4.47 -41.23
C TYR A 491 13.17 4.87 -42.73
N LYS A 492 13.45 6.13 -43.04
CA LYS A 492 13.52 6.62 -44.40
C LYS A 492 14.49 5.83 -45.26
N HIS A 493 15.73 5.68 -44.78
CA HIS A 493 16.77 4.92 -45.51
C HIS A 493 16.41 3.46 -45.72
N THR A 494 15.92 2.78 -44.68
CA THR A 494 15.63 1.35 -44.76
C THR A 494 14.44 1.05 -45.66
N LEU A 495 13.35 1.82 -45.56
CA LEU A 495 12.18 1.62 -46.40
C LEU A 495 12.45 2.05 -47.85
N ALA A 496 13.24 3.11 -48.06
CA ALA A 496 13.65 3.54 -49.40
C ALA A 496 14.56 2.51 -50.09
N SER A 497 15.45 1.81 -49.32
CA SER A 497 16.28 0.73 -49.88
C SER A 497 15.45 -0.46 -50.42
N LYS A 498 14.20 -0.61 -49.95
CA LYS A 498 13.22 -1.59 -50.45
C LYS A 498 12.30 -1.05 -51.57
N GLY A 499 12.56 0.16 -52.01
CA GLY A 499 11.86 0.80 -53.14
C GLY A 499 10.64 1.63 -52.75
N ALA A 500 10.40 1.93 -51.50
CA ALA A 500 9.32 2.78 -51.04
C ALA A 500 9.65 4.29 -51.18
N HIS A 501 8.65 5.12 -51.44
CA HIS A 501 8.72 6.56 -51.27
C HIS A 501 8.38 6.94 -49.85
N VAL A 502 9.37 7.40 -49.06
CA VAL A 502 9.18 7.68 -47.65
C VAL A 502 9.01 9.17 -47.39
N LEU A 503 7.92 9.53 -46.76
CA LEU A 503 7.52 10.88 -46.39
C LEU A 503 7.68 11.03 -44.87
N VAL A 504 8.65 11.82 -44.44
CA VAL A 504 8.80 12.12 -42.98
C VAL A 504 7.90 13.30 -42.68
N LEU A 505 6.87 13.07 -41.86
CA LEU A 505 5.88 14.08 -41.49
C LEU A 505 6.18 14.63 -40.10
N SER A 506 5.83 15.90 -39.91
CA SER A 506 6.01 16.60 -38.64
C SER A 506 4.96 16.15 -37.61
N GLU A 507 5.36 16.05 -36.35
CA GLU A 507 4.44 15.87 -35.22
C GLU A 507 3.63 17.15 -34.87
N HIS A 508 4.10 18.32 -35.35
CA HIS A 508 3.46 19.61 -35.10
C HIS A 508 2.25 19.80 -36.00
N ALA A 509 1.07 20.00 -35.41
CA ALA A 509 -0.20 20.04 -36.11
C ALA A 509 -0.26 21.03 -37.28
N GLN A 510 0.32 22.23 -37.12
CA GLN A 510 0.31 23.26 -38.19
C GLN A 510 1.24 22.91 -39.36
N GLU A 511 2.37 22.30 -39.08
CA GLU A 511 3.32 21.88 -40.12
C GLU A 511 2.82 20.63 -40.83
N LEU A 512 2.22 19.71 -40.08
CA LEU A 512 1.56 18.52 -40.61
C LEU A 512 0.46 18.92 -41.63
N ASP A 513 -0.41 19.88 -41.27
CA ASP A 513 -1.47 20.36 -42.18
C ASP A 513 -0.91 20.88 -43.52
N ARG A 514 0.17 21.69 -43.47
CA ARG A 514 0.85 22.19 -44.68
C ARG A 514 1.46 21.05 -45.48
N GLN A 515 2.07 20.06 -44.82
CA GLN A 515 2.65 18.91 -45.52
C GLN A 515 1.56 18.07 -46.19
N LEU A 516 0.43 17.84 -45.54
CA LEU A 516 -0.69 17.06 -46.08
C LEU A 516 -1.35 17.76 -47.29
N GLU A 517 -1.41 19.10 -47.34
CA GLU A 517 -1.89 19.84 -48.47
C GLU A 517 -1.04 19.65 -49.74
N THR A 518 0.24 19.31 -49.60
CA THR A 518 1.19 19.15 -50.72
C THR A 518 1.36 17.70 -51.16
N LEU A 519 0.78 16.75 -50.46
CA LEU A 519 0.94 15.31 -50.70
C LEU A 519 -0.30 14.72 -51.36
N ASP A 520 -0.12 14.10 -52.53
CA ASP A 520 -1.21 13.51 -53.31
C ASP A 520 -1.66 12.13 -52.78
N GLN A 521 -0.75 11.36 -52.15
CA GLN A 521 -1.03 9.98 -51.78
C GLN A 521 -0.22 9.53 -50.55
N ILE A 522 -0.88 8.79 -49.65
CA ILE A 522 -0.25 8.01 -48.60
C ILE A 522 -0.86 6.60 -48.64
N ASP A 523 -0.01 5.56 -48.72
CA ASP A 523 -0.45 4.16 -48.76
C ASP A 523 -0.40 3.50 -47.39
N CYS A 524 0.54 3.92 -46.49
CA CYS A 524 0.68 3.40 -45.15
C CYS A 524 1.27 4.46 -44.21
N ILE A 525 0.88 4.42 -42.94
CA ILE A 525 1.40 5.29 -41.88
C ILE A 525 2.21 4.45 -40.89
N LEU A 526 3.44 4.86 -40.59
CA LEU A 526 4.30 4.35 -39.52
C LEU A 526 4.48 5.47 -38.52
N CYS A 527 3.94 5.32 -37.32
CA CYS A 527 3.93 6.37 -36.30
C CYS A 527 4.45 5.87 -34.96
N ASP A 528 5.32 6.66 -34.30
CA ASP A 528 5.57 6.45 -32.86
C ASP A 528 4.32 6.84 -32.06
N PHE A 529 4.00 6.05 -31.04
CA PHE A 529 2.87 6.37 -30.16
C PHE A 529 3.15 7.59 -29.29
N ARG A 530 4.34 7.68 -28.69
CA ARG A 530 4.73 8.79 -27.83
C ARG A 530 5.60 9.77 -28.60
N LEU A 531 5.03 10.89 -28.94
CA LEU A 531 5.71 12.02 -29.55
C LEU A 531 5.89 13.14 -28.51
N SER A 532 6.77 14.11 -28.78
CA SER A 532 7.12 15.16 -27.82
C SER A 532 5.94 16.03 -27.40
N GLN A 533 4.96 16.27 -28.26
CA GLN A 533 3.84 17.18 -28.00
C GLN A 533 2.44 16.55 -28.13
N THR A 534 2.34 15.35 -28.70
CA THR A 534 1.07 14.68 -28.97
C THR A 534 1.23 13.16 -28.93
N THR A 535 0.17 12.42 -29.18
CA THR A 535 0.21 10.97 -29.30
C THR A 535 -0.07 10.54 -30.73
N GLY A 536 0.52 9.40 -31.14
CA GLY A 536 0.46 8.91 -32.51
C GLY A 536 -0.96 8.56 -32.98
N ASP A 537 -1.83 8.14 -32.08
CA ASP A 537 -3.25 7.87 -32.37
C ASP A 537 -3.98 9.10 -32.93
N LEU A 538 -3.80 10.26 -32.28
CA LEU A 538 -4.43 11.52 -32.71
C LEU A 538 -3.92 11.97 -34.10
N LEU A 539 -2.63 11.75 -34.39
CA LEU A 539 -2.08 12.12 -35.69
C LEU A 539 -2.55 11.18 -36.81
N ILE A 540 -2.68 9.88 -36.51
CA ILE A 540 -3.23 8.90 -37.47
C ILE A 540 -4.68 9.25 -37.80
N GLU A 541 -5.53 9.57 -36.83
CA GLU A 541 -6.90 10.00 -37.05
C GLU A 541 -6.94 11.27 -37.93
N LYS A 542 -6.12 12.26 -37.59
CA LYS A 542 -6.05 13.52 -38.36
C LYS A 542 -5.64 13.31 -39.82
N ILE A 543 -4.68 12.43 -40.10
CA ILE A 543 -4.26 12.09 -41.46
C ILE A 543 -5.39 11.36 -42.19
N ARG A 544 -6.06 10.41 -41.57
CA ARG A 544 -7.20 9.70 -42.15
C ARG A 544 -8.36 10.63 -42.44
N GLU A 545 -8.66 11.57 -41.57
CA GLU A 545 -9.66 12.61 -41.80
C GLU A 545 -9.31 13.51 -43.02
N SER A 546 -8.03 13.95 -43.12
CA SER A 546 -7.56 14.80 -44.20
C SER A 546 -7.72 14.14 -45.60
N TYR A 547 -7.49 12.82 -45.67
CA TYR A 547 -7.64 12.06 -46.91
C TYR A 547 -9.04 11.44 -47.10
N ASN A 548 -9.91 11.55 -46.09
CA ASN A 548 -11.22 10.89 -46.05
C ASN A 548 -11.13 9.39 -46.40
N LYS A 549 -10.07 8.71 -45.93
CA LYS A 549 -9.74 7.31 -46.25
C LYS A 549 -9.15 6.59 -45.03
N GLU A 550 -9.56 5.34 -44.83
CA GLU A 550 -8.97 4.41 -43.88
C GLU A 550 -7.57 3.96 -44.38
N ILE A 551 -6.55 4.77 -44.08
CA ILE A 551 -5.18 4.44 -44.46
C ILE A 551 -4.63 3.43 -43.42
N PRO A 552 -4.05 2.28 -43.85
CA PRO A 552 -3.41 1.34 -42.98
C PRO A 552 -2.32 2.02 -42.14
N ALA A 553 -2.30 1.74 -40.83
CA ALA A 553 -1.35 2.37 -39.93
C ALA A 553 -0.70 1.36 -38.96
N ILE A 554 0.56 1.63 -38.64
CA ILE A 554 1.36 0.89 -37.67
C ILE A 554 1.79 1.86 -36.60
N ILE A 555 1.48 1.51 -35.35
CA ILE A 555 2.00 2.22 -34.18
C ILE A 555 3.19 1.45 -33.62
N VAL A 556 4.31 2.15 -33.43
CA VAL A 556 5.48 1.62 -32.74
C VAL A 556 5.53 2.23 -31.34
N THR A 557 5.56 1.40 -30.30
CA THR A 557 5.50 1.90 -28.92
C THR A 557 6.39 1.13 -27.96
N ALA A 558 6.94 1.81 -26.95
CA ALA A 558 7.57 1.19 -25.79
C ALA A 558 6.55 0.92 -24.66
N ASP A 559 5.31 1.38 -24.80
CA ASP A 559 4.27 1.27 -23.77
C ASP A 559 3.52 -0.07 -23.90
N THR A 560 3.44 -0.79 -22.82
CA THR A 560 2.74 -2.08 -22.71
C THR A 560 1.51 -2.00 -21.80
N SER A 561 1.03 -0.77 -21.46
CA SER A 561 -0.10 -0.60 -20.55
C SER A 561 -1.42 -1.11 -21.12
N PRO A 562 -2.25 -1.81 -20.35
CA PRO A 562 -3.53 -2.36 -20.79
C PRO A 562 -4.53 -1.30 -21.28
N SER A 563 -4.44 -0.07 -20.78
CA SER A 563 -5.29 1.05 -21.19
C SER A 563 -5.15 1.41 -22.67
N HIS A 564 -3.96 1.29 -23.24
CA HIS A 564 -3.70 1.65 -24.63
C HIS A 564 -4.03 0.51 -25.60
N ILE A 565 -4.07 -0.75 -25.15
CA ILE A 565 -4.44 -1.88 -26.02
C ILE A 565 -5.88 -1.74 -26.54
N ASN A 566 -6.81 -1.29 -25.71
CA ASN A 566 -8.19 -1.06 -26.13
C ASN A 566 -8.31 0.11 -27.12
N LEU A 567 -7.50 1.16 -26.95
CA LEU A 567 -7.42 2.30 -27.86
C LEU A 567 -6.96 1.85 -29.25
N PHE A 568 -5.88 1.08 -29.32
CA PHE A 568 -5.32 0.59 -30.59
C PHE A 568 -6.26 -0.37 -31.33
N THR A 569 -7.03 -1.16 -30.60
CA THR A 569 -8.02 -2.07 -31.21
C THR A 569 -9.14 -1.28 -31.89
N ASN A 570 -9.61 -0.19 -31.26
CA ASN A 570 -10.66 0.66 -31.81
C ASN A 570 -10.20 1.45 -33.07
N LEU A 571 -8.91 1.79 -33.15
CA LEU A 571 -8.32 2.52 -34.25
C LEU A 571 -7.97 1.65 -35.49
N ASN A 572 -8.18 0.35 -35.41
CA ASN A 572 -7.80 -0.59 -36.46
C ASN A 572 -6.34 -0.39 -36.92
N VAL A 573 -5.40 -0.32 -35.97
CA VAL A 573 -3.97 -0.16 -36.24
C VAL A 573 -3.19 -1.41 -35.81
N GLN A 574 -2.09 -1.70 -36.50
CA GLN A 574 -1.16 -2.74 -36.09
C GLN A 574 -0.18 -2.15 -35.07
N VAL A 575 0.05 -2.86 -33.96
CA VAL A 575 0.98 -2.40 -32.89
C VAL A 575 2.26 -3.20 -32.90
N LEU A 576 3.39 -2.52 -32.86
CA LEU A 576 4.72 -3.10 -32.69
C LEU A 576 5.37 -2.53 -31.43
N HIS A 577 5.95 -3.41 -30.63
CA HIS A 577 6.61 -2.99 -29.37
C HIS A 577 8.12 -2.77 -29.57
N LYS A 578 8.59 -1.57 -29.19
CA LYS A 578 10.04 -1.26 -29.14
C LYS A 578 10.73 -2.13 -28.04
N PRO A 579 11.89 -2.77 -28.32
CA PRO A 579 12.67 -2.65 -29.54
C PRO A 579 12.16 -3.56 -30.68
N VAL A 580 11.95 -3.00 -31.86
CA VAL A 580 11.53 -3.70 -33.07
C VAL A 580 12.57 -3.51 -34.16
N SER A 581 12.93 -4.59 -34.87
CA SER A 581 13.88 -4.50 -35.98
C SER A 581 13.21 -3.89 -37.22
N PHE A 582 14.00 -3.20 -38.04
CA PHE A 582 13.49 -2.65 -39.31
C PHE A 582 12.99 -3.73 -40.27
N GLN A 583 13.61 -4.91 -40.24
CA GLN A 583 13.15 -6.05 -41.01
C GLN A 583 11.74 -6.45 -40.60
N ALA A 584 11.44 -6.48 -39.30
CA ALA A 584 10.11 -6.81 -38.80
C ALA A 584 9.08 -5.73 -39.20
N ILE A 585 9.45 -4.43 -39.10
CA ILE A 585 8.59 -3.33 -39.53
C ILE A 585 8.28 -3.44 -41.04
N ALA A 586 9.29 -3.64 -41.88
CA ALA A 586 9.13 -3.77 -43.30
C ALA A 586 8.25 -4.99 -43.66
N GLN A 587 8.43 -6.13 -43.00
CA GLN A 587 7.59 -7.31 -43.20
C GLN A 587 6.12 -7.06 -42.83
N VAL A 588 5.87 -6.30 -41.75
CA VAL A 588 4.51 -5.94 -41.33
C VAL A 588 3.88 -4.98 -42.33
N ILE A 589 4.64 -3.99 -42.85
CA ILE A 589 4.15 -3.08 -43.89
C ILE A 589 3.81 -3.88 -45.16
N GLU A 590 4.72 -4.75 -45.63
CA GLU A 590 4.49 -5.62 -46.82
C GLU A 590 3.22 -6.47 -46.64
N LYS A 591 3.00 -7.01 -45.47
CA LYS A 591 1.82 -7.83 -45.15
C LYS A 591 0.52 -7.01 -45.16
N ILE A 592 0.52 -5.84 -44.53
CA ILE A 592 -0.65 -4.94 -44.48
C ILE A 592 -1.03 -4.47 -45.89
N MET A 593 -0.03 -4.12 -46.66
CA MET A 593 -0.22 -3.66 -48.05
C MET A 593 -0.73 -4.76 -49.02
N ALA A 594 -0.48 -6.03 -48.69
CA ALA A 594 -0.98 -7.15 -49.46
C ALA A 594 -2.45 -7.50 -49.15
N THR A 595 -2.98 -7.03 -48.02
CA THR A 595 -4.37 -7.26 -47.59
C THR A 595 -5.29 -6.06 -47.81
N SER A 596 -4.75 -4.90 -48.13
CA SER A 596 -5.45 -3.67 -48.53
C SER A 596 -5.56 -3.55 -50.05
#